data_a7c690d83ee1c943d61dfd8668eade98
#
_entry.id   a7c690d83ee1c943d61dfd8668eade98
#
_cell.length_a   1.000
_cell.length_b   1.000
_cell.length_c   1.000
_cell.angle_alpha   90.00
_cell.angle_beta   90.00
_cell.angle_gamma   90.00
#
_symmetry.space_group_name_H-M   'P 1'
#
loop_
_entity.id
_entity.type
_entity.pdbx_description
1 polymer ?
#
loop_
_entity_poly.entity_id
_entity_poly.type
_entity_poly.pdbx_seq_one_letter_code
_entity_poly.pdbx_strand_id
1 'polypeptide(L)'
;MTRPVVLEQSRAIPVAPEEAFARTLPMPLPTLFRQWYGPIPPIRAIRDQTGEWERAGQSRTIVLKGGGTMRETLTSVDAPKSFGYTITGITGPMAPLIDHVEGAWIFTPQGTGTRVTWRWTLHRKSALTAPALPVFARLWRGYARQSLESLSDHLVG
;
A
#
# COMPACT_ATOMS: atom_id res chain seq x y z
N MET A 1 -22.53 6.23 -11.85
CA MET A 1 -21.16 6.59 -11.50
C MET A 1 -20.86 6.14 -10.08
N THR A 2 -19.79 5.37 -9.89
CA THR A 2 -19.42 4.86 -8.58
C THR A 2 -18.35 5.76 -7.96
N ARG A 3 -18.60 6.23 -6.74
CA ARG A 3 -17.61 7.03 -6.02
C ARG A 3 -16.49 6.14 -5.51
N PRO A 4 -15.23 6.58 -5.55
CA PRO A 4 -14.14 5.84 -4.94
C PRO A 4 -14.30 5.81 -3.41
N VAL A 5 -13.74 4.76 -2.81
CA VAL A 5 -13.72 4.61 -1.35
C VAL A 5 -12.30 4.90 -0.87
N VAL A 6 -12.17 5.83 0.07
CA VAL A 6 -10.88 6.18 0.65
C VAL A 6 -10.66 5.39 1.93
N LEU A 7 -9.58 4.63 1.98
CA LEU A 7 -9.15 3.85 3.13
C LEU A 7 -7.81 4.40 3.61
N GLU A 8 -7.65 4.57 4.92
CA GLU A 8 -6.45 5.21 5.44
C GLU A 8 -6.12 4.71 6.84
N GLN A 9 -4.84 4.54 7.10
CA GLN A 9 -4.29 4.29 8.42
C GLN A 9 -3.00 5.06 8.58
N SER A 10 -2.67 5.42 9.81
CA SER A 10 -1.42 6.12 10.09
C SER A 10 -0.83 5.67 11.41
N ARG A 11 0.48 5.95 11.58
CA ARG A 11 1.22 5.62 12.78
C ARG A 11 2.32 6.65 13.00
N ALA A 12 2.49 7.07 14.24
CA ALA A 12 3.62 7.91 14.63
C ALA A 12 4.85 7.01 14.83
N ILE A 13 5.96 7.37 14.17
CA ILE A 13 7.22 6.61 14.23
C ILE A 13 8.33 7.58 14.63
N PRO A 14 9.17 7.25 15.63
CA PRO A 14 10.20 8.16 16.13
C PRO A 14 11.45 8.18 15.24
N VAL A 15 11.27 8.50 13.98
CA VAL A 15 12.32 8.60 12.95
C VAL A 15 12.02 9.84 12.13
N ALA A 16 13.05 10.63 11.80
CA ALA A 16 12.88 11.87 11.04
C ALA A 16 12.26 11.60 9.66
N PRO A 17 11.45 12.53 9.11
CA PRO A 17 10.77 12.32 7.83
C PRO A 17 11.72 11.96 6.68
N GLU A 18 12.88 12.58 6.61
CA GLU A 18 13.85 12.31 5.55
C GLU A 18 14.33 10.86 5.57
N GLU A 19 14.62 10.33 6.76
CA GLU A 19 15.06 8.95 6.91
C GLU A 19 13.89 7.99 6.70
N ALA A 20 12.71 8.30 7.27
CA ALA A 20 11.53 7.47 7.11
C ALA A 20 11.17 7.31 5.64
N PHE A 21 11.15 8.40 4.89
CA PHE A 21 10.87 8.39 3.46
C PHE A 21 11.93 7.59 2.68
N ALA A 22 13.20 7.91 2.91
CA ALA A 22 14.29 7.30 2.16
C ALA A 22 14.38 5.78 2.36
N ARG A 23 13.98 5.28 3.54
CA ARG A 23 14.01 3.86 3.84
C ARG A 23 12.73 3.13 3.46
N THR A 24 11.60 3.84 3.41
CA THR A 24 10.31 3.22 3.08
C THR A 24 10.13 3.03 1.58
N LEU A 25 10.46 4.03 0.77
CA LEU A 25 10.25 3.97 -0.67
C LEU A 25 10.86 2.72 -1.32
N PRO A 26 12.17 2.41 -1.10
CA PRO A 26 12.78 1.24 -1.73
C PRO A 26 12.58 -0.07 -0.96
N MET A 27 11.87 -0.05 0.17
CA MET A 27 11.73 -1.24 1.01
C MET A 27 11.04 -2.37 0.24
N PRO A 28 11.61 -3.58 0.24
CA PRO A 28 10.95 -4.72 -0.42
C PRO A 28 9.57 -4.98 0.17
N LEU A 29 8.55 -5.04 -0.66
CA LEU A 29 7.18 -5.23 -0.20
C LEU A 29 6.97 -6.53 0.60
N PRO A 30 7.61 -7.66 0.26
CA PRO A 30 7.47 -8.87 1.08
C PRO A 30 7.97 -8.70 2.51
N THR A 31 8.89 -7.77 2.74
CA THR A 31 9.37 -7.44 4.09
C THR A 31 8.30 -6.71 4.90
N LEU A 32 7.56 -5.83 4.25
CA LEU A 32 6.54 -4.99 4.89
C LEU A 32 5.21 -5.71 5.04
N PHE A 33 4.76 -6.41 3.99
CA PHE A 33 3.48 -7.11 3.93
C PHE A 33 3.70 -8.62 4.01
N ARG A 34 4.15 -9.10 5.15
CA ARG A 34 4.63 -10.47 5.33
C ARG A 34 3.64 -11.43 5.99
N GLN A 35 2.52 -10.94 6.49
CA GLN A 35 1.57 -11.74 7.25
C GLN A 35 0.16 -11.62 6.71
N TRP A 36 -0.60 -12.70 6.85
CA TRP A 36 -2.05 -12.67 6.58
C TRP A 36 -2.76 -11.76 7.59
N TYR A 37 -3.81 -11.10 7.14
CA TYR A 37 -4.78 -10.48 8.03
C TYR A 37 -6.16 -10.94 7.58
N GLY A 38 -6.78 -11.88 8.33
CA GLY A 38 -7.98 -12.56 7.84
C GLY A 38 -7.72 -13.16 6.47
N PRO A 39 -8.58 -12.90 5.48
CA PRO A 39 -8.39 -13.41 4.12
C PRO A 39 -7.44 -12.58 3.27
N ILE A 40 -6.93 -11.45 3.75
CA ILE A 40 -6.00 -10.62 2.97
C ILE A 40 -4.61 -11.23 3.04
N PRO A 41 -4.03 -11.61 1.87
CA PRO A 41 -2.77 -12.33 1.84
C PRO A 41 -1.55 -11.40 1.95
N PRO A 42 -0.43 -11.95 2.43
CA PRO A 42 0.84 -11.24 2.35
C PRO A 42 1.36 -11.20 0.92
N ILE A 43 2.33 -10.33 0.69
CA ILE A 43 3.01 -10.25 -0.60
C ILE A 43 4.14 -11.28 -0.60
N ARG A 44 4.10 -12.20 -1.57
CA ARG A 44 5.06 -13.29 -1.68
C ARG A 44 6.33 -12.87 -2.43
N ALA A 45 6.17 -12.12 -3.52
CA ALA A 45 7.28 -11.78 -4.40
C ALA A 45 6.97 -10.56 -5.25
N ILE A 46 8.02 -9.96 -5.79
CA ILE A 46 7.96 -8.89 -6.78
C ILE A 46 8.61 -9.41 -8.06
N ARG A 47 7.97 -9.16 -9.19
CA ARG A 47 8.45 -9.54 -10.51
C ARG A 47 8.46 -8.36 -11.47
N ASP A 48 9.30 -8.44 -12.50
CA ASP A 48 9.28 -7.52 -13.63
C ASP A 48 9.36 -6.06 -13.21
N GLN A 49 10.18 -5.76 -12.20
CA GLN A 49 10.40 -4.41 -11.75
C GLN A 49 11.33 -3.67 -12.70
N THR A 50 10.89 -2.50 -13.16
CA THR A 50 11.70 -1.66 -14.04
C THR A 50 12.59 -0.75 -13.20
N GLY A 51 13.89 -1.02 -13.19
CA GLY A 51 14.87 -0.24 -12.41
C GLY A 51 14.71 -0.38 -10.91
N GLU A 52 15.38 0.49 -10.17
CA GLU A 52 15.21 0.60 -8.73
C GLU A 52 13.92 1.40 -8.44
N TRP A 53 13.25 1.09 -7.34
CA TRP A 53 11.97 1.73 -7.03
C TRP A 53 12.22 3.13 -6.46
N GLU A 54 12.35 4.14 -7.34
CA GLU A 54 12.78 5.48 -6.92
C GLU A 54 12.18 6.64 -7.71
N ARG A 55 11.52 6.39 -8.85
CA ARG A 55 10.95 7.51 -9.63
C ARG A 55 9.68 7.11 -10.37
N ALA A 56 8.87 8.15 -10.64
CA ALA A 56 7.61 7.98 -11.35
C ALA A 56 7.81 7.31 -12.72
N GLY A 57 6.87 6.48 -13.09
CA GLY A 57 6.89 5.71 -14.33
C GLY A 57 7.41 4.30 -14.18
N GLN A 58 8.10 3.98 -13.09
CA GLN A 58 8.55 2.62 -12.83
C GLN A 58 7.38 1.74 -12.43
N SER A 59 7.42 0.47 -12.84
CA SER A 59 6.35 -0.47 -12.55
C SER A 59 6.90 -1.83 -12.13
N ARG A 60 6.07 -2.61 -11.47
CA ARG A 60 6.42 -3.97 -11.02
C ARG A 60 5.16 -4.79 -10.84
N THR A 61 5.30 -6.11 -10.84
CA THR A 61 4.21 -7.03 -10.57
C THR A 61 4.30 -7.52 -9.13
N ILE A 62 3.22 -7.36 -8.40
CA ILE A 62 3.10 -7.85 -7.02
C ILE A 62 2.46 -9.23 -7.07
N VAL A 63 3.10 -10.21 -6.46
CA VAL A 63 2.59 -11.59 -6.37
C VAL A 63 2.17 -11.84 -4.94
N LEU A 64 0.90 -12.17 -4.75
CA LEU A 64 0.33 -12.46 -3.44
C LEU A 64 0.36 -13.96 -3.15
N LYS A 65 0.44 -14.32 -1.87
CA LYS A 65 0.19 -15.71 -1.48
C LYS A 65 -1.25 -16.07 -1.82
N GLY A 66 -1.47 -17.28 -2.30
CA GLY A 66 -2.80 -17.71 -2.72
C GLY A 66 -3.12 -17.46 -4.18
N GLY A 67 -2.19 -16.90 -4.95
CA GLY A 67 -2.27 -16.85 -6.41
C GLY A 67 -2.73 -15.54 -7.03
N GLY A 68 -3.06 -14.52 -6.25
CA GLY A 68 -3.41 -13.22 -6.79
C GLY A 68 -2.18 -12.45 -7.27
N THR A 69 -2.36 -11.61 -8.30
CA THR A 69 -1.30 -10.71 -8.80
C THR A 69 -1.90 -9.34 -9.06
N MET A 70 -1.04 -8.34 -9.08
CA MET A 70 -1.45 -6.99 -9.44
C MET A 70 -0.26 -6.21 -9.97
N ARG A 71 -0.52 -5.22 -10.83
CA ARG A 71 0.53 -4.39 -11.40
C ARG A 71 0.57 -3.05 -10.67
N GLU A 72 1.73 -2.70 -10.15
CA GLU A 72 1.94 -1.43 -9.46
C GLU A 72 2.79 -0.52 -10.32
N THR A 73 2.38 0.75 -10.44
CA THR A 73 3.14 1.78 -11.15
C THR A 73 3.34 2.97 -10.23
N LEU A 74 4.58 3.38 -10.03
CA LEU A 74 4.91 4.54 -9.24
C LEU A 74 4.52 5.79 -10.04
N THR A 75 3.65 6.62 -9.48
CA THR A 75 3.09 7.77 -10.21
C THR A 75 3.65 9.11 -9.76
N SER A 76 4.12 9.20 -8.51
CA SER A 76 4.71 10.42 -8.00
C SER A 76 5.74 10.11 -6.91
N VAL A 77 6.78 10.92 -6.86
CA VAL A 77 7.79 10.88 -5.78
C VAL A 77 8.09 12.32 -5.42
N ASP A 78 7.68 12.73 -4.22
CA ASP A 78 7.88 14.07 -3.68
C ASP A 78 8.61 13.95 -2.35
N ALA A 79 9.92 13.73 -2.43
CA ALA A 79 10.75 13.52 -1.24
C ALA A 79 10.89 14.80 -0.41
N PRO A 80 10.85 14.74 0.90
CA PRO A 80 10.57 13.58 1.76
C PRO A 80 9.12 13.49 2.23
N LYS A 81 8.17 14.01 1.45
CA LYS A 81 6.78 14.20 1.87
C LYS A 81 5.86 13.04 1.50
N SER A 82 5.97 12.53 0.29
CA SER A 82 5.03 11.49 -0.18
C SER A 82 5.51 10.80 -1.43
N PHE A 83 4.97 9.60 -1.66
CA PHE A 83 5.03 8.97 -2.98
C PHE A 83 3.69 8.30 -3.25
N GLY A 84 3.31 8.26 -4.52
CA GLY A 84 2.03 7.70 -4.95
C GLY A 84 2.21 6.64 -6.01
N TYR A 85 1.21 5.77 -6.12
CA TYR A 85 1.24 4.67 -7.08
C TYR A 85 -0.18 4.30 -7.50
N THR A 86 -0.29 3.52 -8.57
CA THR A 86 -1.55 2.91 -8.99
C THR A 86 -1.41 1.40 -8.96
N ILE A 87 -2.51 0.72 -8.66
CA ILE A 87 -2.63 -0.73 -8.74
C ILE A 87 -3.65 -1.04 -9.83
N THR A 88 -3.24 -1.83 -10.82
CA THR A 88 -4.10 -2.25 -11.93
C THR A 88 -3.90 -3.74 -12.21
N GLY A 89 -4.69 -4.30 -13.12
CA GLY A 89 -4.53 -5.70 -13.52
C GLY A 89 -4.68 -6.69 -12.37
N ILE A 90 -5.60 -6.42 -11.46
CA ILE A 90 -5.80 -7.25 -10.28
C ILE A 90 -6.40 -8.59 -10.67
N THR A 91 -5.75 -9.68 -10.23
CA THR A 91 -6.24 -11.05 -10.41
C THR A 91 -6.40 -11.72 -9.04
N GLY A 92 -7.07 -12.86 -9.02
CA GLY A 92 -7.30 -13.61 -7.79
C GLY A 92 -8.54 -13.15 -7.04
N PRO A 93 -8.64 -13.44 -5.73
CA PRO A 93 -9.88 -13.22 -4.97
C PRO A 93 -10.38 -11.79 -4.92
N MET A 94 -9.51 -10.79 -5.04
CA MET A 94 -9.93 -9.38 -5.01
C MET A 94 -10.40 -8.85 -6.36
N ALA A 95 -10.15 -9.56 -7.44
CA ALA A 95 -10.48 -9.11 -8.78
C ALA A 95 -11.96 -8.76 -8.99
N PRO A 96 -12.92 -9.52 -8.46
CA PRO A 96 -14.34 -9.17 -8.62
C PRO A 96 -14.74 -7.91 -7.87
N LEU A 97 -14.00 -7.56 -6.81
CA LEU A 97 -14.35 -6.45 -5.93
C LEU A 97 -13.73 -5.13 -6.37
N ILE A 98 -12.47 -5.16 -6.81
CA ILE A 98 -11.66 -3.97 -7.04
C ILE A 98 -11.26 -3.87 -8.50
N ASP A 99 -11.57 -2.72 -9.13
CA ASP A 99 -11.13 -2.45 -10.49
C ASP A 99 -9.67 -1.97 -10.48
N HIS A 100 -9.41 -0.91 -9.75
CA HIS A 100 -8.05 -0.38 -9.58
C HIS A 100 -7.96 0.42 -8.29
N VAL A 101 -6.73 0.75 -7.89
CA VAL A 101 -6.46 1.51 -6.67
C VAL A 101 -5.44 2.60 -6.98
N GLU A 102 -5.63 3.77 -6.37
CA GLU A 102 -4.60 4.77 -6.25
C GLU A 102 -4.09 4.74 -4.82
N GLY A 103 -2.80 4.51 -4.64
CA GLY A 103 -2.20 4.43 -3.32
C GLY A 103 -1.27 5.60 -3.04
N ALA A 104 -1.09 5.93 -1.78
CA ALA A 104 -0.13 6.95 -1.37
C ALA A 104 0.44 6.64 0.00
N TRP A 105 1.73 6.95 0.15
CA TRP A 105 2.42 6.98 1.42
C TRP A 105 2.77 8.43 1.72
N ILE A 106 2.36 8.92 2.88
CA ILE A 106 2.52 10.33 3.26
C ILE A 106 3.31 10.40 4.56
N PHE A 107 4.34 11.24 4.57
CA PHE A 107 5.27 11.38 5.69
C PHE A 107 5.15 12.80 6.23
N THR A 108 4.47 12.96 7.35
CA THR A 108 4.20 14.26 7.96
C THR A 108 5.05 14.43 9.21
N PRO A 109 5.83 15.52 9.33
CA PRO A 109 6.57 15.78 10.56
C PRO A 109 5.64 15.82 11.76
N GLN A 110 6.04 15.14 12.84
CA GLN A 110 5.28 15.13 14.09
C GLN A 110 6.25 15.11 15.26
N GLY A 111 6.40 16.24 15.93
CA GLY A 111 7.45 16.41 16.93
C GLY A 111 8.83 16.22 16.28
N THR A 112 9.64 15.34 16.84
CA THR A 112 10.93 14.97 16.27
C THR A 112 10.84 13.74 15.36
N GLY A 113 9.66 13.16 15.25
CA GLY A 113 9.42 11.98 14.44
C GLY A 113 8.54 12.25 13.23
N THR A 114 7.89 11.21 12.78
CA THR A 114 7.07 11.25 11.57
C THR A 114 5.75 10.54 11.80
N ARG A 115 4.67 11.13 11.28
CA ARG A 115 3.40 10.43 11.14
C ARG A 115 3.40 9.83 9.72
N VAL A 116 3.43 8.52 9.63
CA VAL A 116 3.37 7.81 8.35
C VAL A 116 1.93 7.41 8.10
N THR A 117 1.39 7.81 6.95
CA THR A 117 0.03 7.51 6.53
C THR A 117 0.06 6.68 5.26
N TRP A 118 -0.67 5.56 5.27
CA TRP A 118 -0.90 4.76 4.06
C TRP A 118 -2.36 4.91 3.67
N ARG A 119 -2.59 5.35 2.43
CA ARG A 119 -3.92 5.64 1.90
C ARG A 119 -4.17 4.86 0.62
N TRP A 120 -5.35 4.27 0.53
CA TRP A 120 -5.87 3.68 -0.70
C TRP A 120 -7.12 4.42 -1.13
N THR A 121 -7.16 4.83 -2.39
CA THR A 121 -8.39 5.28 -3.04
C THR A 121 -8.82 4.13 -3.94
N LEU A 122 -9.84 3.41 -3.49
CA LEU A 122 -10.30 2.17 -4.11
C LEU A 122 -11.44 2.45 -5.07
N HIS A 123 -11.26 2.03 -6.32
CA HIS A 123 -12.30 2.10 -7.35
C HIS A 123 -12.92 0.73 -7.53
N ARG A 124 -14.17 0.59 -7.13
CA ARG A 124 -14.85 -0.70 -7.17
C ARG A 124 -15.19 -1.13 -8.59
N LYS A 125 -15.25 -2.44 -8.79
CA LYS A 125 -15.53 -3.06 -10.08
C LYS A 125 -16.93 -2.72 -10.59
N SER A 126 -17.94 -2.76 -9.69
CA SER A 126 -19.31 -2.44 -10.03
C SER A 126 -20.11 -2.09 -8.78
N ALA A 127 -21.31 -1.52 -8.99
CA ALA A 127 -22.21 -1.22 -7.88
C ALA A 127 -22.69 -2.49 -7.16
N LEU A 128 -22.65 -3.65 -7.83
CA LEU A 128 -23.05 -4.92 -7.24
C LEU A 128 -22.14 -5.37 -6.10
N THR A 129 -20.90 -4.87 -6.06
CA THR A 129 -19.95 -5.21 -5.00
C THR A 129 -20.05 -4.29 -3.79
N ALA A 130 -20.89 -3.26 -3.85
CA ALA A 130 -21.03 -2.28 -2.77
C ALA A 130 -21.25 -2.89 -1.37
N PRO A 131 -22.09 -3.95 -1.22
CA PRO A 131 -22.30 -4.53 0.10
C PRO A 131 -21.05 -5.17 0.72
N ALA A 132 -20.08 -5.59 -0.09
CA ALA A 132 -18.84 -6.19 0.39
C ALA A 132 -17.82 -5.15 0.84
N LEU A 133 -17.93 -3.90 0.40
CA LEU A 133 -16.92 -2.88 0.66
C LEU A 133 -16.74 -2.52 2.15
N PRO A 134 -17.80 -2.40 2.97
CA PRO A 134 -17.60 -2.13 4.39
C PRO A 134 -16.80 -3.22 5.10
N VAL A 135 -17.00 -4.48 4.72
CA VAL A 135 -16.26 -5.61 5.27
C VAL A 135 -14.80 -5.54 4.82
N PHE A 136 -14.58 -5.32 3.53
CA PHE A 136 -13.24 -5.17 2.98
C PHE A 136 -12.51 -3.98 3.65
N ALA A 137 -13.18 -2.85 3.81
CA ALA A 137 -12.61 -1.66 4.42
C ALA A 137 -12.12 -1.95 5.85
N ARG A 138 -12.91 -2.68 6.61
CA ARG A 138 -12.54 -3.06 7.98
C ARG A 138 -11.32 -3.97 7.99
N LEU A 139 -11.28 -4.95 7.11
CA LEU A 139 -10.15 -5.87 6.99
C LEU A 139 -8.89 -5.13 6.53
N TRP A 140 -9.03 -4.24 5.55
CA TRP A 140 -7.92 -3.46 5.04
C TRP A 140 -7.30 -2.58 6.13
N ARG A 141 -8.13 -1.95 6.96
CA ARG A 141 -7.62 -1.11 8.06
C ARG A 141 -6.79 -1.92 9.05
N GLY A 142 -7.21 -3.14 9.36
CA GLY A 142 -6.43 -4.04 10.19
C GLY A 142 -5.13 -4.47 9.54
N TYR A 143 -5.19 -4.80 8.26
CA TYR A 143 -4.01 -5.15 7.47
C TYR A 143 -3.02 -3.98 7.42
N ALA A 144 -3.52 -2.77 7.20
CA ALA A 144 -2.70 -1.56 7.16
C ALA A 144 -2.05 -1.27 8.52
N ARG A 145 -2.79 -1.44 9.61
CA ARG A 145 -2.25 -1.28 10.95
C ARG A 145 -1.10 -2.23 11.21
N GLN A 146 -1.28 -3.49 10.85
CA GLN A 146 -0.25 -4.51 10.96
C GLN A 146 0.99 -4.16 10.15
N SER A 147 0.79 -3.68 8.93
CA SER A 147 1.88 -3.30 8.03
C SER A 147 2.64 -2.08 8.54
N LEU A 148 1.93 -1.10 9.12
CA LEU A 148 2.57 0.08 9.72
C LEU A 148 3.36 -0.28 10.97
N GLU A 149 2.91 -1.26 11.74
CA GLU A 149 3.69 -1.79 12.87
C GLU A 149 4.98 -2.44 12.37
N SER A 150 4.88 -3.23 11.31
CA SER A 150 6.05 -3.85 10.68
C SER A 150 7.03 -2.79 10.17
N LEU A 151 6.51 -1.75 9.53
CA LEU A 151 7.34 -0.62 9.07
C LEU A 151 8.05 0.06 10.24
N SER A 152 7.31 0.34 11.31
CA SER A 152 7.89 0.95 12.51
C SER A 152 9.04 0.11 13.07
N ASP A 153 8.85 -1.20 13.16
CA ASP A 153 9.88 -2.11 13.66
C ASP A 153 11.14 -2.05 12.80
N HIS A 154 10.98 -1.97 11.48
CA HIS A 154 12.11 -1.88 10.56
C HIS A 154 12.83 -0.52 10.64
N LEU A 155 12.08 0.57 10.81
CA LEU A 155 12.66 1.91 10.87
C LEU A 155 13.35 2.20 12.20
N VAL A 156 12.83 1.66 13.30
CA VAL A 156 13.35 1.91 14.63
C VAL A 156 14.42 0.87 15.02
N GLY A 157 14.28 -0.35 14.54
CA GLY A 157 15.16 -1.47 14.88
C GLY A 157 16.57 -1.46 14.29
#